data_c18af95c7992a53b69dcedb4f680b14d
#
_entry.id   c18af95c7992a53b69dcedb4f680b14d
#
_cell.length_a   1.000
_cell.length_b   1.000
_cell.length_c   1.000
_cell.angle_alpha   90.00
_cell.angle_beta   90.00
_cell.angle_gamma   90.00
#
_symmetry.space_group_name_H-M   'P 1'
#
loop_
_entity.id
_entity.type
_entity.pdbx_description
1 polymer ?
#
loop_
_entity_poly.entity_id
_entity_poly.type
_entity_poly.pdbx_seq_one_letter_code
_entity_poly.pdbx_strand_id
1 'polypeptide(L)'
;NKYYTDEEITNLAHATTGRNLIYKLNKRQMLKYLEKNPYIEEARVYRRLPSTIVINVTERIQIAALTYGDQYLIIDGKGTLLRITNTKPKLTLVTGFKVKKVELGEQVGVSNTDLFKNLLSLLGSMQSGDVYFTKINVTELFITANVYDSLVVRSKYKDLKDTIDKGRLHKVLDELFKRNIKRGTITISSDGYASFTPEL
;
A
#
# COMPACT_ATOMS: atom_id res chain seq x y z
N ASN A 1 -15.02 8.46 -3.55
CA ASN A 1 -13.91 8.18 -4.49
C ASN A 1 -12.68 8.99 -4.09
N LYS A 2 -11.49 8.40 -4.17
CA LYS A 2 -10.23 9.05 -3.80
C LYS A 2 -9.42 9.50 -5.01
N TYR A 3 -9.46 8.72 -6.08
CA TYR A 3 -8.67 8.95 -7.29
C TYR A 3 -9.52 9.35 -8.49
N TYR A 4 -10.78 8.94 -8.53
CA TYR A 4 -11.67 9.18 -9.66
C TYR A 4 -12.92 9.96 -9.27
N THR A 5 -13.31 10.89 -10.11
CA THR A 5 -14.62 11.55 -10.04
C THR A 5 -15.70 10.63 -10.61
N ASP A 6 -16.96 10.93 -10.33
CA ASP A 6 -18.11 10.16 -10.87
C ASP A 6 -18.16 10.22 -12.40
N GLU A 7 -17.73 11.34 -12.99
CA GLU A 7 -17.63 11.51 -14.43
C GLU A 7 -16.55 10.62 -15.05
N GLU A 8 -15.37 10.55 -14.42
CA GLU A 8 -14.28 9.68 -14.86
C GLU A 8 -14.66 8.20 -14.78
N ILE A 9 -15.35 7.77 -13.72
CA ILE A 9 -15.87 6.39 -13.60
C ILE A 9 -16.89 6.10 -14.70
N THR A 10 -17.78 7.06 -15.00
CA THR A 10 -18.76 6.94 -16.07
C THR A 10 -18.09 6.80 -17.43
N ASN A 11 -17.03 7.57 -17.67
CA ASN A 11 -16.23 7.50 -18.90
C ASN A 11 -15.47 6.17 -19.01
N LEU A 12 -14.83 5.70 -17.92
CA LEU A 12 -14.15 4.39 -17.86
C LEU A 12 -15.11 3.23 -18.15
N ALA A 13 -16.36 3.33 -17.70
CA ALA A 13 -17.40 2.34 -17.98
C ALA A 13 -17.98 2.45 -19.41
N HIS A 14 -17.56 3.43 -20.20
CA HIS A 14 -18.17 3.79 -21.51
C HIS A 14 -19.69 4.02 -21.42
N ALA A 15 -20.17 4.59 -20.32
CA ALA A 15 -21.56 4.90 -20.06
C ALA A 15 -21.83 6.38 -20.37
N THR A 16 -22.35 6.70 -21.56
CA THR A 16 -22.66 8.07 -21.92
C THR A 16 -24.09 8.43 -21.49
N THR A 17 -24.22 9.44 -20.65
CA THR A 17 -25.51 9.92 -20.15
C THR A 17 -26.35 10.51 -21.30
N GLY A 18 -27.64 10.16 -21.35
CA GLY A 18 -28.60 10.74 -22.30
C GLY A 18 -28.56 10.21 -23.75
N ARG A 19 -27.55 9.41 -24.12
CA ARG A 19 -27.37 8.86 -25.47
C ARG A 19 -27.71 7.39 -25.61
N ASN A 20 -27.64 6.63 -24.53
CA ASN A 20 -27.83 5.19 -24.56
C ASN A 20 -29.15 4.79 -23.92
N LEU A 21 -29.91 3.97 -24.60
CA LEU A 21 -31.08 3.34 -24.00
C LEU A 21 -30.60 2.35 -22.93
N ILE A 22 -31.13 2.44 -21.73
CA ILE A 22 -30.76 1.63 -20.57
C ILE A 22 -30.71 0.11 -20.85
N TYR A 23 -31.61 -0.34 -21.76
CA TYR A 23 -31.70 -1.76 -22.14
C TYR A 23 -30.60 -2.19 -23.11
N LYS A 24 -29.98 -1.26 -23.86
CA LYS A 24 -28.88 -1.53 -24.79
C LYS A 24 -27.51 -1.55 -24.11
N LEU A 25 -27.39 -1.03 -22.89
CA LEU A 25 -26.13 -1.01 -22.15
C LEU A 25 -25.75 -2.42 -21.69
N ASN A 26 -24.58 -2.87 -22.09
CA ASN A 26 -24.03 -4.17 -21.72
C ASN A 26 -23.26 -4.09 -20.38
N LYS A 27 -23.92 -4.46 -19.27
CA LYS A 27 -23.33 -4.44 -17.92
C LYS A 27 -22.02 -5.24 -17.82
N ARG A 28 -21.93 -6.42 -18.48
CA ARG A 28 -20.73 -7.25 -18.47
C ARG A 28 -19.55 -6.55 -19.14
N GLN A 29 -19.81 -5.83 -20.20
CA GLN A 29 -18.78 -5.07 -20.91
C GLN A 29 -18.31 -3.86 -20.08
N MET A 30 -19.24 -3.16 -19.44
CA MET A 30 -18.91 -2.07 -18.51
C MET A 30 -18.02 -2.54 -17.35
N LEU A 31 -18.37 -3.67 -16.74
CA LEU A 31 -17.53 -4.29 -15.69
C LEU A 31 -16.13 -4.61 -16.19
N LYS A 32 -16.00 -5.23 -17.38
CA LYS A 32 -14.69 -5.53 -17.97
C LYS A 32 -13.83 -4.28 -18.22
N TYR A 33 -14.44 -3.15 -18.58
CA TYR A 33 -13.70 -1.90 -18.75
C TYR A 33 -13.21 -1.34 -17.41
N LEU A 34 -14.07 -1.37 -16.39
CA LEU A 34 -13.71 -0.92 -15.04
C LEU A 34 -12.61 -1.80 -14.43
N GLU A 35 -12.75 -3.11 -14.52
CA GLU A 35 -11.79 -4.09 -13.97
C GLU A 35 -10.40 -4.05 -14.63
N LYS A 36 -10.29 -3.51 -15.84
CA LYS A 36 -8.99 -3.28 -16.51
C LYS A 36 -8.17 -2.16 -15.86
N ASN A 37 -8.81 -1.29 -15.08
CA ASN A 37 -8.11 -0.22 -14.41
C ASN A 37 -7.48 -0.75 -13.11
N PRO A 38 -6.13 -0.70 -12.95
CA PRO A 38 -5.45 -1.20 -11.76
C PRO A 38 -5.92 -0.58 -10.44
N TYR A 39 -6.46 0.63 -10.48
CA TYR A 39 -6.97 1.33 -9.30
C TYR A 39 -8.37 0.91 -8.87
N ILE A 40 -9.07 0.12 -9.66
CA ILE A 40 -10.40 -0.40 -9.29
C ILE A 40 -10.24 -1.79 -8.70
N GLU A 41 -10.60 -1.93 -7.42
CA GLU A 41 -10.56 -3.19 -6.70
C GLU A 41 -11.80 -4.03 -6.96
N GLU A 42 -12.97 -3.38 -6.91
CA GLU A 42 -14.27 -3.99 -7.15
C GLU A 42 -15.18 -3.01 -7.88
N ALA A 43 -15.94 -3.51 -8.84
CA ALA A 43 -16.97 -2.75 -9.52
C ALA A 43 -18.29 -3.52 -9.53
N ARG A 44 -19.40 -2.81 -9.32
CA ARG A 44 -20.76 -3.36 -9.42
C ARG A 44 -21.60 -2.45 -10.28
N VAL A 45 -22.27 -3.02 -11.30
CA VAL A 45 -23.14 -2.29 -12.22
C VAL A 45 -24.54 -2.90 -12.19
N TYR A 46 -25.55 -2.09 -11.87
CA TYR A 46 -26.93 -2.52 -11.87
C TYR A 46 -27.85 -1.44 -12.42
N ARG A 47 -29.04 -1.88 -12.88
CA ARG A 47 -30.08 -0.99 -13.40
C ARG A 47 -31.05 -0.63 -12.29
N ARG A 48 -31.36 0.65 -12.17
CA ARG A 48 -32.47 1.17 -11.39
C ARG A 48 -33.49 1.72 -12.39
N LEU A 49 -34.59 0.99 -12.55
CA LEU A 49 -35.66 1.40 -13.46
C LEU A 49 -36.32 2.71 -12.99
N PRO A 50 -36.86 3.53 -13.94
CA PRO A 50 -36.98 3.24 -15.39
C PRO A 50 -35.72 3.58 -16.23
N SER A 51 -34.80 4.45 -15.76
CA SER A 51 -33.83 5.09 -16.66
C SER A 51 -32.42 5.26 -16.09
N THR A 52 -32.10 4.63 -14.95
CA THR A 52 -30.85 4.84 -14.24
C THR A 52 -29.94 3.60 -14.28
N ILE A 53 -28.64 3.81 -14.55
CA ILE A 53 -27.58 2.85 -14.29
C ILE A 53 -26.83 3.31 -13.03
N VAL A 54 -26.61 2.41 -12.10
CA VAL A 54 -25.81 2.66 -10.91
C VAL A 54 -24.50 1.88 -11.04
N ILE A 55 -23.38 2.59 -10.87
CA ILE A 55 -22.03 2.05 -10.90
C ILE A 55 -21.41 2.30 -9.52
N ASN A 56 -21.18 1.24 -8.77
CA ASN A 56 -20.45 1.31 -7.50
C ASN A 56 -19.04 0.78 -7.73
N VAL A 57 -18.05 1.54 -7.30
CA VAL A 57 -16.63 1.14 -7.38
C VAL A 57 -15.97 1.24 -6.01
N THR A 58 -15.11 0.29 -5.73
CA THR A 58 -14.15 0.35 -4.63
C THR A 58 -12.77 0.57 -5.22
N GLU A 59 -12.12 1.66 -4.81
CA GLU A 59 -10.79 2.03 -5.31
C GLU A 59 -9.70 1.41 -4.44
N ARG A 60 -8.60 0.95 -5.08
CA ARG A 60 -7.38 0.54 -4.39
C ARG A 60 -6.62 1.75 -3.87
N ILE A 61 -6.05 1.61 -2.68
CA ILE A 61 -5.26 2.66 -2.04
C ILE A 61 -3.77 2.34 -2.21
N GLN A 62 -2.98 3.32 -2.66
CA GLN A 62 -1.53 3.23 -2.71
C GLN A 62 -0.98 3.16 -1.28
N ILE A 63 -0.22 2.11 -0.95
CA ILE A 63 0.32 1.89 0.40
C ILE A 63 1.83 2.03 0.42
N ALA A 64 2.53 1.46 -0.56
CA ALA A 64 3.98 1.43 -0.59
C ALA A 64 4.52 1.46 -2.02
N ALA A 65 5.82 1.64 -2.14
CA ALA A 65 6.57 1.60 -3.39
C ALA A 65 7.75 0.64 -3.28
N LEU A 66 7.76 -0.42 -4.09
CA LEU A 66 8.92 -1.30 -4.23
C LEU A 66 9.93 -0.67 -5.18
N THR A 67 11.20 -0.70 -4.83
CA THR A 67 12.29 -0.29 -5.75
C THR A 67 12.55 -1.37 -6.78
N TYR A 68 12.64 -0.98 -8.06
CA TYR A 68 12.90 -1.87 -9.19
C TYR A 68 13.80 -1.17 -10.21
N GLY A 69 15.12 -1.41 -10.13
CA GLY A 69 16.10 -0.61 -10.84
C GLY A 69 15.97 0.88 -10.50
N ASP A 70 15.85 1.72 -11.53
CA ASP A 70 15.63 3.16 -11.40
C ASP A 70 14.14 3.55 -11.29
N GLN A 71 13.27 2.56 -11.14
CA GLN A 71 11.82 2.75 -11.09
C GLN A 71 11.24 2.38 -9.73
N TYR A 72 10.02 2.84 -9.50
CA TYR A 72 9.21 2.52 -8.33
C TYR A 72 7.92 1.86 -8.76
N LEU A 73 7.65 0.69 -8.19
CA LEU A 73 6.40 -0.06 -8.37
C LEU A 73 5.45 0.33 -7.23
N ILE A 74 4.41 1.08 -7.55
CA ILE A 74 3.41 1.49 -6.56
C ILE A 74 2.41 0.36 -6.36
N ILE A 75 2.26 -0.09 -5.12
CA ILE A 75 1.40 -1.21 -4.75
C ILE A 75 0.33 -0.82 -3.74
N ASP A 76 -0.77 -1.57 -3.74
CA ASP A 76 -1.80 -1.55 -2.71
C ASP A 76 -1.47 -2.46 -1.52
N GLY A 77 -2.39 -2.56 -0.55
CA GLY A 77 -2.25 -3.42 0.64
C GLY A 77 -2.26 -4.93 0.33
N LYS A 78 -2.66 -5.35 -0.87
CA LYS A 78 -2.62 -6.74 -1.35
C LYS A 78 -1.38 -7.03 -2.21
N GLY A 79 -0.53 -6.03 -2.43
CA GLY A 79 0.65 -6.13 -3.29
C GLY A 79 0.32 -6.03 -4.77
N THR A 80 -0.88 -5.57 -5.15
CA THR A 80 -1.27 -5.34 -6.53
C THR A 80 -0.55 -4.13 -7.08
N LEU A 81 0.04 -4.26 -8.28
CA LEU A 81 0.72 -3.17 -8.97
C LEU A 81 -0.28 -2.19 -9.56
N LEU A 82 -0.26 -0.96 -9.07
CA LEU A 82 -1.16 0.11 -9.51
C LEU A 82 -0.57 0.95 -10.63
N ARG A 83 0.72 1.28 -10.51
CA ARG A 83 1.47 2.02 -11.54
C ARG A 83 2.97 1.87 -11.36
N ILE A 84 3.72 2.20 -12.41
CA ILE A 84 5.18 2.30 -12.42
C ILE A 84 5.55 3.78 -12.60
N THR A 85 6.55 4.26 -11.89
CA THR A 85 7.02 5.64 -11.99
C THR A 85 8.53 5.73 -11.79
N ASN A 86 9.18 6.68 -12.47
CA ASN A 86 10.60 7.01 -12.26
C ASN A 86 10.77 8.10 -11.19
N THR A 87 9.68 8.77 -10.80
CA THR A 87 9.70 9.81 -9.77
C THR A 87 9.50 9.18 -8.40
N LYS A 88 10.37 9.52 -7.44
CA LYS A 88 10.28 9.06 -6.05
C LYS A 88 8.93 9.45 -5.45
N PRO A 89 8.08 8.49 -5.05
CA PRO A 89 6.77 8.78 -4.49
C PRO A 89 6.86 9.18 -3.01
N LYS A 90 5.85 9.89 -2.53
CA LYS A 90 5.66 10.17 -1.10
C LYS A 90 4.96 8.99 -0.39
N LEU A 91 5.55 7.83 -0.47
CA LEU A 91 5.05 6.58 0.12
C LEU A 91 6.22 5.88 0.82
N THR A 92 5.92 4.90 1.67
CA THR A 92 6.93 4.01 2.23
C THR A 92 7.70 3.31 1.11
N LEU A 93 9.00 3.59 1.02
CA LEU A 93 9.87 2.91 0.06
C LEU A 93 10.29 1.55 0.60
N VAL A 94 10.12 0.51 -0.18
CA VAL A 94 10.50 -0.86 0.20
C VAL A 94 11.63 -1.34 -0.70
N THR A 95 12.69 -1.83 -0.07
CA THR A 95 13.88 -2.41 -0.71
C THR A 95 14.13 -3.83 -0.18
N GLY A 96 14.96 -4.59 -0.88
CA GLY A 96 15.36 -5.95 -0.46
C GLY A 96 14.63 -7.08 -1.18
N PHE A 97 13.67 -6.79 -2.06
CA PHE A 97 13.00 -7.79 -2.88
C PHE A 97 13.61 -7.92 -4.27
N LYS A 98 13.82 -9.16 -4.70
CA LYS A 98 14.11 -9.47 -6.10
C LYS A 98 12.78 -9.70 -6.82
N VAL A 99 12.37 -8.71 -7.62
CA VAL A 99 11.14 -8.73 -8.41
C VAL A 99 11.32 -9.65 -9.64
N LYS A 100 10.33 -10.49 -9.91
CA LYS A 100 10.30 -11.46 -11.03
C LYS A 100 9.25 -11.16 -12.07
N LYS A 101 8.07 -10.66 -11.63
CA LYS A 101 6.94 -10.37 -12.52
C LYS A 101 6.39 -8.99 -12.19
N VAL A 102 6.20 -8.18 -13.24
CA VAL A 102 5.68 -6.83 -13.17
C VAL A 102 4.55 -6.71 -14.20
N GLU A 103 3.31 -6.70 -13.72
CA GLU A 103 2.11 -6.60 -14.55
C GLU A 103 1.07 -5.72 -13.84
N LEU A 104 0.60 -4.68 -14.52
CA LEU A 104 -0.39 -3.75 -13.96
C LEU A 104 -1.71 -4.46 -13.63
N GLY A 105 -2.24 -4.20 -12.44
CA GLY A 105 -3.47 -4.81 -11.95
C GLY A 105 -3.27 -6.18 -11.31
N GLU A 106 -2.09 -6.79 -11.42
CA GLU A 106 -1.74 -8.07 -10.84
C GLU A 106 -0.84 -7.91 -9.61
N GLN A 107 -0.78 -8.94 -8.76
CA GLN A 107 0.15 -8.94 -7.64
C GLN A 107 1.60 -9.01 -8.15
N VAL A 108 2.47 -8.15 -7.60
CA VAL A 108 3.90 -8.14 -7.95
C VAL A 108 4.52 -9.49 -7.61
N GLY A 109 5.12 -10.14 -8.60
CA GLY A 109 5.84 -11.39 -8.42
C GLY A 109 7.24 -11.15 -7.86
N VAL A 110 7.56 -11.76 -6.72
CA VAL A 110 8.88 -11.68 -6.07
C VAL A 110 9.47 -13.06 -5.84
N SER A 111 10.79 -13.12 -5.58
CA SER A 111 11.48 -14.40 -5.35
C SER A 111 11.06 -15.09 -4.06
N ASN A 112 10.83 -14.33 -2.99
CA ASN A 112 10.41 -14.83 -1.68
C ASN A 112 9.00 -14.35 -1.37
N THR A 113 8.01 -15.18 -1.71
CA THR A 113 6.58 -14.86 -1.55
C THR A 113 6.14 -14.78 -0.09
N ASP A 114 6.73 -15.56 0.80
CA ASP A 114 6.36 -15.56 2.22
C ASP A 114 6.88 -14.30 2.90
N LEU A 115 8.11 -13.88 2.57
CA LEU A 115 8.64 -12.61 3.04
C LEU A 115 7.81 -11.42 2.53
N PHE A 116 7.29 -11.52 1.30
CA PHE A 116 6.42 -10.49 0.73
C PHE A 116 5.05 -10.43 1.43
N LYS A 117 4.43 -11.58 1.71
CA LYS A 117 3.19 -11.64 2.51
C LYS A 117 3.39 -11.03 3.89
N ASN A 118 4.53 -11.33 4.50
CA ASN A 118 4.92 -10.74 5.77
C ASN A 118 5.01 -9.21 5.67
N LEU A 119 5.66 -8.67 4.65
CA LEU A 119 5.71 -7.23 4.41
C LEU A 119 4.31 -6.63 4.27
N LEU A 120 3.43 -7.23 3.46
CA LEU A 120 2.05 -6.71 3.28
C LEU A 120 1.28 -6.68 4.60
N SER A 121 1.43 -7.72 5.43
CA SER A 121 0.85 -7.75 6.77
C SER A 121 1.43 -6.64 7.68
N LEU A 122 2.73 -6.37 7.60
CA LEU A 122 3.37 -5.27 8.34
C LEU A 122 2.85 -3.91 7.90
N LEU A 123 2.71 -3.68 6.58
CA LEU A 123 2.16 -2.44 6.04
C LEU A 123 0.71 -2.21 6.52
N GLY A 124 -0.09 -3.28 6.63
CA GLY A 124 -1.42 -3.23 7.24
C GLY A 124 -1.39 -2.84 8.72
N SER A 125 -0.48 -3.43 9.51
CA SER A 125 -0.29 -3.07 10.91
C SER A 125 0.19 -1.64 11.10
N MET A 126 1.07 -1.13 10.22
CA MET A 126 1.51 0.26 10.23
C MET A 126 0.33 1.23 10.03
N GLN A 127 -0.55 0.92 9.08
CA GLN A 127 -1.74 1.74 8.82
C GLN A 127 -2.72 1.74 10.00
N SER A 128 -2.94 0.57 10.63
CA SER A 128 -3.83 0.43 11.78
C SER A 128 -3.26 1.04 13.06
N GLY A 129 -1.94 0.96 13.24
CA GLY A 129 -1.21 1.43 14.42
C GLY A 129 -0.73 2.89 14.31
N ASP A 130 -1.10 3.60 13.25
CA ASP A 130 -0.66 4.99 12.97
C ASP A 130 0.87 5.15 13.04
N VAL A 131 1.59 4.17 12.48
CA VAL A 131 3.06 4.19 12.39
C VAL A 131 3.47 4.37 10.94
N TYR A 132 4.30 5.34 10.65
CA TYR A 132 4.81 5.60 9.31
C TYR A 132 6.32 5.44 9.25
N PHE A 133 6.79 4.66 8.27
CA PHE A 133 8.20 4.57 7.91
C PHE A 133 8.43 5.18 6.53
N THR A 134 9.48 5.97 6.40
CA THR A 134 9.87 6.55 5.10
C THR A 134 10.48 5.50 4.17
N LYS A 135 11.21 4.53 4.77
CA LYS A 135 11.86 3.43 4.05
C LYS A 135 11.85 2.16 4.90
N ILE A 136 11.65 1.03 4.25
CA ILE A 136 11.79 -0.31 4.84
C ILE A 136 12.77 -1.10 3.98
N ASN A 137 13.84 -1.59 4.59
CA ASN A 137 14.74 -2.54 3.96
C ASN A 137 14.49 -3.93 4.55
N VAL A 138 14.15 -4.88 3.71
CA VAL A 138 13.78 -6.24 4.09
C VAL A 138 14.92 -7.19 3.73
N THR A 139 15.39 -7.95 4.70
CA THR A 139 16.31 -9.08 4.53
C THR A 139 15.65 -10.35 5.06
N GLU A 140 16.25 -11.51 4.84
CA GLU A 140 15.68 -12.78 5.33
C GLU A 140 15.60 -12.84 6.85
N LEU A 141 16.51 -12.18 7.57
CA LEU A 141 16.64 -12.24 9.02
C LEU A 141 16.05 -11.03 9.75
N PHE A 142 16.16 -9.84 9.16
CA PHE A 142 15.83 -8.58 9.80
C PHE A 142 15.10 -7.63 8.87
N ILE A 143 14.33 -6.75 9.49
CA ILE A 143 13.77 -5.56 8.88
C ILE A 143 14.46 -4.35 9.49
N THR A 144 14.84 -3.41 8.63
CA THR A 144 15.33 -2.10 9.00
C THR A 144 14.35 -1.07 8.47
N ALA A 145 13.72 -0.31 9.35
CA ALA A 145 12.69 0.67 9.00
C ALA A 145 13.10 2.07 9.44
N ASN A 146 13.15 3.02 8.52
CA ASN A 146 13.51 4.41 8.79
C ASN A 146 12.25 5.20 9.15
N VAL A 147 12.23 5.78 10.35
CA VAL A 147 11.21 6.76 10.77
C VAL A 147 11.55 8.13 10.18
N TYR A 148 12.81 8.55 10.37
CA TYR A 148 13.46 9.68 9.71
C TYR A 148 14.75 9.19 9.05
N ASP A 149 15.46 10.07 8.36
CA ASP A 149 16.72 9.71 7.70
C ASP A 149 17.75 9.09 8.68
N SER A 150 17.78 9.57 9.91
CA SER A 150 18.75 9.16 10.96
C SER A 150 18.12 8.44 12.15
N LEU A 151 16.82 8.19 12.18
CA LEU A 151 16.15 7.38 13.20
C LEU A 151 15.65 6.08 12.60
N VAL A 152 16.22 4.96 13.04
CA VAL A 152 16.03 3.66 12.44
C VAL A 152 15.49 2.66 13.46
N VAL A 153 14.52 1.85 13.06
CA VAL A 153 14.03 0.69 13.82
C VAL A 153 14.61 -0.57 13.21
N ARG A 154 15.28 -1.39 14.01
CA ARG A 154 15.82 -2.69 13.62
C ARG A 154 15.15 -3.80 14.39
N SER A 155 14.59 -4.80 13.70
CA SER A 155 13.87 -5.89 14.34
C SER A 155 13.76 -7.10 13.44
N LYS A 156 13.35 -8.25 13.99
CA LYS A 156 12.74 -9.32 13.21
C LYS A 156 11.33 -8.91 12.80
N TYR A 157 10.86 -9.48 11.71
CA TYR A 157 9.54 -9.17 11.16
C TYR A 157 8.41 -9.31 12.20
N LYS A 158 8.32 -10.49 12.85
CA LYS A 158 7.26 -10.80 13.81
C LYS A 158 7.28 -9.84 15.01
N ASP A 159 8.46 -9.55 15.52
CA ASP A 159 8.63 -8.72 16.72
C ASP A 159 8.25 -7.26 16.43
N LEU A 160 8.62 -6.74 15.25
CA LEU A 160 8.23 -5.41 14.81
C LEU A 160 6.70 -5.30 14.67
N LYS A 161 6.08 -6.27 13.96
CA LYS A 161 4.64 -6.31 13.78
C LYS A 161 3.89 -6.34 15.10
N ASP A 162 4.25 -7.26 16.00
CA ASP A 162 3.64 -7.39 17.32
C ASP A 162 3.78 -6.12 18.17
N THR A 163 4.91 -5.42 18.04
CA THR A 163 5.16 -4.17 18.78
C THR A 163 4.29 -3.03 18.25
N ILE A 164 4.05 -2.99 16.93
CA ILE A 164 3.12 -2.03 16.31
C ILE A 164 1.68 -2.37 16.70
N ASP A 165 1.24 -3.61 16.53
CA ASP A 165 -0.14 -4.04 16.82
C ASP A 165 -0.54 -3.81 18.29
N LYS A 166 0.42 -3.91 19.22
CA LYS A 166 0.23 -3.59 20.64
C LYS A 166 0.37 -2.10 20.99
N GLY A 167 0.61 -1.23 20.00
CA GLY A 167 0.79 0.21 20.18
C GLY A 167 2.04 0.60 20.96
N ARG A 168 2.97 -0.33 21.19
CA ARG A 168 4.20 -0.08 21.97
C ARG A 168 5.18 0.79 21.18
N LEU A 169 5.35 0.53 19.89
CA LEU A 169 6.25 1.32 19.05
C LEU A 169 5.80 2.78 18.96
N HIS A 170 4.51 3.01 18.82
CA HIS A 170 3.94 4.37 18.79
C HIS A 170 4.33 5.14 20.06
N LYS A 171 4.16 4.53 21.25
CA LYS A 171 4.54 5.15 22.53
C LYS A 171 6.04 5.48 22.60
N VAL A 172 6.91 4.58 22.12
CA VAL A 172 8.37 4.82 22.09
C VAL A 172 8.70 5.98 21.15
N LEU A 173 8.09 6.02 19.97
CA LEU A 173 8.29 7.13 19.03
C LEU A 173 7.80 8.46 19.60
N ASP A 174 6.64 8.51 20.25
CA ASP A 174 6.12 9.69 20.92
C ASP A 174 7.06 10.24 22.00
N GLU A 175 7.62 9.35 22.82
CA GLU A 175 8.59 9.75 23.85
C GLU A 175 9.89 10.31 23.24
N LEU A 176 10.39 9.69 22.17
CA LEU A 176 11.55 10.21 21.45
C LEU A 176 11.26 11.58 20.80
N PHE A 177 10.06 11.75 20.21
CA PHE A 177 9.65 13.01 19.60
C PHE A 177 9.48 14.14 20.62
N LYS A 178 8.86 13.86 21.78
CA LYS A 178 8.75 14.82 22.90
C LYS A 178 10.12 15.30 23.39
N ARG A 179 11.13 14.42 23.34
CA ARG A 179 12.51 14.74 23.70
C ARG A 179 13.33 15.33 22.54
N ASN A 180 12.70 15.55 21.38
CA ASN A 180 13.34 16.01 20.14
C ASN A 180 14.50 15.13 19.66
N ILE A 181 14.44 13.82 19.96
CA ILE A 181 15.43 12.84 19.53
C ILE A 181 15.05 12.34 18.12
N LYS A 182 15.89 12.64 17.13
CA LYS A 182 15.67 12.33 15.72
C LYS A 182 16.76 11.42 15.13
N ARG A 183 17.74 11.00 15.92
CA ARG A 183 18.88 10.17 15.49
C ARG A 183 19.10 9.03 16.45
N GLY A 184 19.42 7.86 15.90
CA GLY A 184 19.74 6.68 16.66
C GLY A 184 19.02 5.44 16.14
N THR A 185 19.25 4.32 16.82
CA THR A 185 18.69 3.02 16.48
C THR A 185 17.80 2.50 17.59
N ILE A 186 16.54 2.19 17.25
CA ILE A 186 15.62 1.45 18.11
C ILE A 186 15.76 -0.03 17.75
N THR A 187 16.20 -0.87 18.67
CA THR A 187 16.25 -2.32 18.48
C THR A 187 15.10 -2.96 19.25
N ILE A 188 14.26 -3.73 18.55
CA ILE A 188 13.17 -4.49 19.16
C ILE A 188 13.62 -5.94 19.30
N SER A 189 13.60 -6.46 20.52
CA SER A 189 13.93 -7.83 20.86
C SER A 189 12.72 -8.76 20.82
N SER A 190 12.96 -10.07 20.85
CA SER A 190 11.92 -11.11 20.73
C SER A 190 10.91 -11.14 21.88
N ASP A 191 11.23 -10.54 23.00
CA ASP A 191 10.34 -10.34 24.16
C ASP A 191 9.50 -9.07 24.06
N GLY A 192 9.69 -8.30 22.96
CA GLY A 192 8.93 -7.09 22.66
C GLY A 192 9.41 -5.84 23.40
N TYR A 193 10.60 -5.90 23.99
CA TYR A 193 11.26 -4.70 24.54
C TYR A 193 11.96 -3.93 23.42
N ALA A 194 11.85 -2.61 23.51
CA ALA A 194 12.54 -1.68 22.62
C ALA A 194 13.71 -1.03 23.40
N SER A 195 14.92 -1.22 22.90
CA SER A 195 16.11 -0.51 23.37
C SER A 195 16.47 0.59 22.37
N PHE A 196 16.88 1.75 22.89
CA PHE A 196 17.31 2.88 22.07
C PHE A 196 18.81 3.13 22.26
N THR A 197 19.53 3.21 21.15
CA THR A 197 20.94 3.59 21.10
C THR A 197 21.05 4.90 20.35
N PRO A 198 21.45 6.02 21.00
CA PRO A 198 21.66 7.28 20.33
C PRO A 198 22.85 7.20 19.37
N GLU A 199 22.73 7.92 18.25
CA GLU A 199 23.84 8.13 17.32
C GLU A 199 24.43 9.53 17.63
N LEU A 200 25.73 9.56 17.89
CA LEU A 200 26.48 10.78 18.24
C LEU A 200 26.73 11.68 17.02
#